data_b3eb33174e476ec27c77a889ad235129
#
_entry.id   b3eb33174e476ec27c77a889ad235129
#
_cell.length_a   1.000
_cell.length_b   1.000
_cell.length_c   1.000
_cell.angle_alpha   90.00
_cell.angle_beta   90.00
_cell.angle_gamma   90.00
#
_symmetry.space_group_name_H-M   'P 1'
#
loop_
_entity.id
_entity.type
_entity.pdbx_description
1 polymer ?
#
loop_
_entity_poly.entity_id
_entity_poly.type
_entity_poly.pdbx_seq_one_letter_code
_entity_poly.pdbx_strand_id
1 'polypeptide(L)'
;PAIIVSVPNKYIHTANQRDRDFLPVHVPQPAISGGAGNFLSFFKDELIPYVNKTYPANGTSSLYGHSYGGLFVLYALLSEPQLFESYYATDPPFRFNDDYLIKMAAQKLENLPPDKILWLAGNELSYKGQGIDRLDSVLRVEAPASLHWKMVTYPNETHNSVRLKAMYDGIKFNYSGYSNTPISFHPMNGILLKDKPTPIVVLNSNLDFRYTTDGTEPDQTSEKVTNSMFAVTGPAQLVLKAFSASGKYDKTARGNFELGEALPSVPQPKKAKQGGLKYSYYEGNWDKMPDFKRLKPVQAGVADSLFYTNKLPGKTNFACLSEGYFEIPGDGYYIFALVSNGCSRLILGDKLIIEHDGAGVAESIKTFILPLKKGFYPVRVEYLQKNESSVFQLLYVNMETGNATNYPFRLQYYLK
;
A
#
# COMPACT_ATOMS: atom_id res chain seq x y z
N PRO A 1 7.32 4.86 13.03
CA PRO A 1 7.85 5.78 14.03
C PRO A 1 8.17 7.12 13.38
N ALA A 2 7.98 8.23 14.10
CA ALA A 2 8.31 9.57 13.64
C ALA A 2 9.26 10.25 14.64
N ILE A 3 10.18 11.07 14.12
CA ILE A 3 11.02 11.95 14.93
C ILE A 3 10.29 13.27 15.06
N ILE A 4 10.01 13.70 16.28
CA ILE A 4 9.36 14.99 16.55
C ILE A 4 10.42 15.97 17.02
N VAL A 5 10.58 17.08 16.27
CA VAL A 5 11.49 18.16 16.59
C VAL A 5 10.65 19.37 16.97
N SER A 6 10.77 19.82 18.20
CA SER A 6 10.13 21.06 18.66
C SER A 6 11.14 22.18 18.65
N VAL A 7 10.80 23.29 17.99
CA VAL A 7 11.59 24.51 18.00
C VAL A 7 10.89 25.51 18.91
N PRO A 8 11.23 25.54 20.21
CA PRO A 8 10.57 26.43 21.13
C PRO A 8 10.99 27.87 20.87
N ASN A 9 10.02 28.73 20.71
CA ASN A 9 10.29 30.18 20.68
C ASN A 9 10.39 30.68 22.09
N LYS A 10 11.62 30.89 22.57
CA LYS A 10 11.88 31.34 23.93
C LYS A 10 11.87 32.86 24.03
N TYR A 11 11.45 33.37 25.19
CA TYR A 11 11.72 34.75 25.56
C TYR A 11 13.23 34.87 25.82
N ILE A 12 13.89 35.69 25.02
CA ILE A 12 15.28 36.08 25.23
C ILE A 12 15.23 37.52 25.71
N HIS A 13 15.77 37.77 26.89
CA HIS A 13 15.73 39.10 27.52
C HIS A 13 14.33 39.72 27.58
N THR A 14 13.32 38.94 28.00
CA THR A 14 11.92 39.36 28.11
C THR A 14 11.19 39.67 26.79
N ALA A 15 11.83 39.55 25.64
CA ALA A 15 11.21 39.77 24.33
C ALA A 15 10.70 38.45 23.69
N ASN A 16 9.47 38.46 23.19
CA ASN A 16 8.92 37.38 22.39
C ASN A 16 9.53 37.42 20.98
N GLN A 17 10.25 36.39 20.60
CA GLN A 17 10.89 36.32 19.28
C GLN A 17 9.96 35.76 18.15
N ARG A 18 8.73 35.38 18.46
CA ARG A 18 7.76 34.85 17.47
C ARG A 18 7.49 35.84 16.35
N ASP A 19 7.39 37.10 16.67
CA ASP A 19 7.13 38.16 15.69
C ASP A 19 8.29 38.32 14.71
N ARG A 20 9.52 38.20 15.23
CA ARG A 20 10.72 38.18 14.41
C ARG A 20 10.75 36.97 13.50
N ASP A 21 10.57 35.76 14.04
CA ASP A 21 10.87 34.52 13.38
C ASP A 21 9.75 34.03 12.47
N PHE A 22 8.49 34.39 12.73
CA PHE A 22 7.35 33.84 11.98
C PHE A 22 6.72 34.81 10.97
N LEU A 23 7.00 36.11 11.12
CA LEU A 23 6.42 37.09 10.20
C LEU A 23 7.30 37.30 8.96
N PRO A 24 6.74 37.21 7.77
CA PRO A 24 7.51 37.23 6.51
C PRO A 24 8.04 38.59 6.13
N VAL A 25 7.44 39.67 6.66
CA VAL A 25 7.79 41.03 6.35
C VAL A 25 7.85 41.90 7.62
N HIS A 26 8.67 42.93 7.56
CA HIS A 26 8.72 43.92 8.64
C HIS A 26 7.45 44.78 8.67
N VAL A 27 6.90 44.98 9.84
CA VAL A 27 5.76 45.86 10.10
C VAL A 27 6.10 46.82 11.28
N PRO A 28 5.51 48.02 11.29
CA PRO A 28 5.81 49.00 12.36
C PRO A 28 5.49 48.51 13.79
N GLN A 29 4.50 47.64 13.91
CA GLN A 29 4.08 47.01 15.17
C GLN A 29 3.71 45.52 14.91
N PRO A 30 4.43 44.57 15.49
CA PRO A 30 5.57 44.72 16.40
C PRO A 30 6.88 45.14 15.70
N ALA A 31 7.66 45.99 16.31
CA ALA A 31 8.88 46.53 15.71
C ALA A 31 9.95 45.47 15.35
N ILE A 32 9.95 44.34 16.07
CA ILE A 32 10.82 43.19 15.76
C ILE A 32 10.00 42.19 14.94
N SER A 33 10.09 42.30 13.63
CA SER A 33 9.33 41.43 12.67
C SER A 33 10.09 41.29 11.34
N GLY A 34 9.65 40.39 10.49
CA GLY A 34 10.19 40.23 9.13
C GLY A 34 11.39 39.27 8.99
N GLY A 35 11.67 38.47 10.00
CA GLY A 35 12.80 37.53 10.01
C GLY A 35 12.46 36.12 9.56
N ALA A 36 11.27 35.84 9.03
CA ALA A 36 10.86 34.51 8.62
C ALA A 36 11.81 33.89 7.57
N GLY A 37 12.40 34.68 6.69
CA GLY A 37 13.42 34.21 5.74
C GLY A 37 14.67 33.66 6.44
N ASN A 38 15.19 34.36 7.44
CA ASN A 38 16.34 33.89 8.21
C ASN A 38 16.01 32.65 9.04
N PHE A 39 14.80 32.59 9.57
CA PHE A 39 14.34 31.41 10.30
C PHE A 39 14.16 30.19 9.36
N LEU A 40 13.72 30.41 8.15
CA LEU A 40 13.64 29.36 7.13
C LEU A 40 15.03 28.86 6.72
N SER A 41 16.02 29.77 6.58
CA SER A 41 17.43 29.41 6.36
C SER A 41 18.00 28.55 7.49
N PHE A 42 17.69 28.86 8.75
CA PHE A 42 18.06 28.00 9.89
C PHE A 42 17.53 26.56 9.73
N PHE A 43 16.27 26.37 9.30
CA PHE A 43 15.76 25.03 9.00
C PHE A 43 16.56 24.35 7.90
N LYS A 44 16.83 25.07 6.82
CA LYS A 44 17.51 24.57 5.61
C LYS A 44 18.96 24.20 5.87
N ASP A 45 19.69 25.10 6.51
CA ASP A 45 21.15 25.05 6.55
C ASP A 45 21.69 24.39 7.83
N GLU A 46 20.89 24.37 8.91
CA GLU A 46 21.32 23.87 10.21
C GLU A 46 20.44 22.72 10.74
N LEU A 47 19.16 22.95 10.96
CA LEU A 47 18.30 22.02 11.71
C LEU A 47 18.04 20.72 10.96
N ILE A 48 17.59 20.78 9.71
CA ILE A 48 17.30 19.59 8.90
C ILE A 48 18.57 18.75 8.67
N PRO A 49 19.72 19.33 8.26
CA PRO A 49 20.97 18.60 8.16
C PRO A 49 21.41 17.95 9.49
N TYR A 50 21.28 18.66 10.61
CA TYR A 50 21.60 18.11 11.93
C TYR A 50 20.75 16.90 12.27
N VAL A 51 19.42 16.98 12.08
CA VAL A 51 18.50 15.88 12.37
C VAL A 51 18.81 14.68 11.50
N ASN A 52 19.00 14.88 10.20
CA ASN A 52 19.29 13.80 9.25
C ASN A 52 20.64 13.11 9.52
N LYS A 53 21.61 13.83 10.06
CA LYS A 53 22.92 13.29 10.44
C LYS A 53 22.88 12.55 11.76
N THR A 54 22.07 13.02 12.73
CA THR A 54 22.12 12.57 14.12
C THR A 54 21.15 11.43 14.41
N TYR A 55 20.02 11.39 13.70
CA TYR A 55 18.95 10.42 13.94
C TYR A 55 18.67 9.57 12.70
N PRO A 56 18.07 8.38 12.83
CA PRO A 56 17.72 7.52 11.70
C PRO A 56 16.53 8.08 10.92
N ALA A 57 16.68 9.29 10.38
CA ALA A 57 15.70 9.95 9.54
C ALA A 57 15.73 9.40 8.12
N ASN A 58 14.56 9.36 7.45
CA ASN A 58 14.43 8.93 6.06
C ASN A 58 14.54 10.07 5.04
N GLY A 59 14.91 11.29 5.51
CA GLY A 59 15.01 12.49 4.67
C GLY A 59 13.69 13.22 4.41
N THR A 60 12.54 12.64 4.79
CA THR A 60 11.23 13.29 4.66
C THR A 60 10.92 14.14 5.88
N SER A 61 10.47 15.36 5.68
CA SER A 61 10.10 16.26 6.77
C SER A 61 8.74 16.93 6.56
N SER A 62 8.09 17.26 7.67
CA SER A 62 6.80 17.96 7.69
C SER A 62 6.90 19.17 8.62
N LEU A 63 6.23 20.25 8.27
CA LEU A 63 6.21 21.47 9.07
C LEU A 63 4.81 21.73 9.63
N TYR A 64 4.71 21.89 10.94
CA TYR A 64 3.48 22.27 11.62
C TYR A 64 3.62 23.63 12.30
N GLY A 65 2.61 24.47 12.18
CA GLY A 65 2.55 25.76 12.86
C GLY A 65 1.13 26.19 13.19
N HIS A 66 0.97 26.84 14.36
CA HIS A 66 -0.29 27.41 14.82
C HIS A 66 -0.17 28.94 14.93
N SER A 67 -1.24 29.65 14.60
CA SER A 67 -1.29 31.12 14.66
C SER A 67 -0.20 31.73 13.76
N TYR A 68 0.70 32.59 14.25
CA TYR A 68 1.86 33.08 13.49
C TYR A 68 2.75 31.96 12.95
N GLY A 69 2.86 30.82 13.68
CA GLY A 69 3.50 29.64 13.14
C GLY A 69 2.81 29.10 11.88
N GLY A 70 1.49 29.24 11.78
CA GLY A 70 0.75 28.90 10.56
C GLY A 70 1.00 29.87 9.39
N LEU A 71 1.29 31.15 9.66
CA LEU A 71 1.80 32.08 8.64
C LEU A 71 3.17 31.60 8.12
N PHE A 72 4.07 31.23 9.03
CA PHE A 72 5.39 30.72 8.69
C PHE A 72 5.30 29.44 7.85
N VAL A 73 4.36 28.53 8.15
CA VAL A 73 4.12 27.33 7.37
C VAL A 73 3.77 27.66 5.92
N LEU A 74 2.83 28.57 5.70
CA LEU A 74 2.46 28.97 4.33
C LEU A 74 3.61 29.72 3.64
N TYR A 75 4.32 30.59 4.37
CA TYR A 75 5.51 31.26 3.85
C TYR A 75 6.59 30.28 3.38
N ALA A 76 6.86 29.24 4.19
CA ALA A 76 7.82 28.21 3.86
C ALA A 76 7.40 27.41 2.59
N LEU A 77 6.12 27.04 2.46
CA LEU A 77 5.60 26.40 1.25
C LEU A 77 5.81 27.26 0.00
N LEU A 78 5.56 28.56 0.09
CA LEU A 78 5.62 29.47 -1.05
C LEU A 78 7.04 29.98 -1.36
N SER A 79 7.98 29.86 -0.42
CA SER A 79 9.36 30.39 -0.58
C SER A 79 10.37 29.30 -0.87
N GLU A 80 10.32 28.17 -0.15
CA GLU A 80 11.26 27.04 -0.25
C GLU A 80 10.47 25.72 -0.20
N PRO A 81 9.63 25.43 -1.20
CA PRO A 81 8.73 24.27 -1.17
C PRO A 81 9.46 22.94 -1.13
N GLN A 82 10.76 22.91 -1.42
CA GLN A 82 11.55 21.66 -1.39
C GLN A 82 11.94 21.21 0.02
N LEU A 83 11.89 22.13 1.04
CA LEU A 83 12.36 21.81 2.39
C LEU A 83 11.46 20.80 3.11
N PHE A 84 10.16 20.84 2.84
CA PHE A 84 9.20 19.97 3.50
C PHE A 84 8.33 19.29 2.46
N GLU A 85 7.85 18.11 2.80
CA GLU A 85 6.89 17.38 1.98
C GLU A 85 5.46 17.77 2.32
N SER A 86 5.20 18.04 3.61
CA SER A 86 3.87 18.34 4.12
C SER A 86 3.87 19.56 5.01
N TYR A 87 2.84 20.37 4.88
CA TYR A 87 2.67 21.67 5.51
C TYR A 87 1.32 21.71 6.24
N TYR A 88 1.35 21.99 7.56
CA TYR A 88 0.15 22.02 8.39
C TYR A 88 0.00 23.38 9.06
N ALA A 89 -0.85 24.23 8.50
CA ALA A 89 -1.15 25.56 9.01
C ALA A 89 -2.47 25.56 9.80
N THR A 90 -2.38 25.77 11.10
CA THR A 90 -3.54 25.78 11.99
C THR A 90 -3.83 27.19 12.49
N ASP A 91 -5.03 27.65 12.21
CA ASP A 91 -5.63 28.90 12.66
C ASP A 91 -4.76 30.16 12.44
N PRO A 92 -4.17 30.32 11.23
CA PRO A 92 -3.28 31.42 10.91
C PRO A 92 -4.03 32.72 10.65
N PRO A 93 -3.50 33.88 11.11
CA PRO A 93 -4.09 35.19 10.82
C PRO A 93 -3.64 35.72 9.45
N PHE A 94 -4.21 35.21 8.35
CA PHE A 94 -3.81 35.57 6.98
C PHE A 94 -4.14 37.02 6.57
N ARG A 95 -4.96 37.73 7.36
CA ARG A 95 -5.15 39.18 7.18
C ARG A 95 -3.89 39.99 7.51
N PHE A 96 -2.86 39.34 8.04
CA PHE A 96 -1.60 40.00 8.37
C PHE A 96 -1.04 40.78 7.18
N ASN A 97 -0.69 42.01 7.42
CA ASN A 97 -0.09 42.94 6.47
C ASN A 97 -0.84 42.97 5.09
N ASP A 98 -2.10 43.32 5.16
CA ASP A 98 -2.96 43.45 3.99
C ASP A 98 -2.95 42.20 3.08
N ASP A 99 -3.24 41.05 3.67
CA ASP A 99 -3.32 39.75 2.98
C ASP A 99 -2.01 39.36 2.25
N TYR A 100 -0.85 39.74 2.76
CA TYR A 100 0.46 39.54 2.12
C TYR A 100 0.67 38.09 1.61
N LEU A 101 0.43 37.11 2.46
CA LEU A 101 0.62 35.69 2.06
C LEU A 101 -0.45 35.18 1.11
N ILE A 102 -1.67 35.74 1.14
CA ILE A 102 -2.75 35.41 0.19
C ILE A 102 -2.36 35.92 -1.19
N LYS A 103 -1.85 37.16 -1.30
CA LYS A 103 -1.34 37.72 -2.55
C LYS A 103 -0.15 36.93 -3.09
N MET A 104 0.75 36.51 -2.23
CA MET A 104 1.90 35.68 -2.59
C MET A 104 1.46 34.30 -3.06
N ALA A 105 0.44 33.69 -2.45
CA ALA A 105 -0.12 32.42 -2.87
C ALA A 105 -0.70 32.50 -4.29
N ALA A 106 -1.50 33.49 -4.58
CA ALA A 106 -2.05 33.72 -5.92
C ALA A 106 -0.99 33.82 -7.04
N GLN A 107 0.24 34.19 -6.68
CA GLN A 107 1.34 34.32 -7.67
C GLN A 107 2.22 33.08 -7.78
N LYS A 108 2.27 32.23 -6.75
CA LYS A 108 3.27 31.17 -6.65
C LYS A 108 2.73 29.75 -6.63
N LEU A 109 1.43 29.57 -6.36
CA LEU A 109 0.84 28.23 -6.25
C LEU A 109 1.01 27.38 -7.50
N GLU A 110 0.83 27.97 -8.70
CA GLU A 110 0.97 27.26 -9.98
C GLU A 110 2.35 26.65 -10.20
N ASN A 111 3.39 27.23 -9.57
CA ASN A 111 4.79 26.83 -9.72
C ASN A 111 5.28 25.91 -8.60
N LEU A 112 4.39 25.39 -7.76
CA LEU A 112 4.78 24.45 -6.71
C LEU A 112 5.23 23.12 -7.34
N PRO A 113 6.27 22.49 -6.77
CA PRO A 113 6.64 21.13 -7.16
C PRO A 113 5.51 20.16 -6.85
N PRO A 114 5.40 19.06 -7.61
CA PRO A 114 4.33 18.10 -7.43
C PRO A 114 4.38 17.42 -6.06
N ASP A 115 3.27 16.79 -5.70
CA ASP A 115 3.10 15.91 -4.53
C ASP A 115 3.32 16.60 -3.17
N LYS A 116 3.16 17.93 -3.11
CA LYS A 116 3.13 18.63 -1.84
C LYS A 116 1.78 18.47 -1.15
N ILE A 117 1.81 18.43 0.17
CA ILE A 117 0.60 18.32 0.99
C ILE A 117 0.43 19.57 1.82
N LEU A 118 -0.75 20.19 1.72
CA LEU A 118 -1.14 21.34 2.53
C LEU A 118 -2.42 21.02 3.30
N TRP A 119 -2.29 20.97 4.64
CA TRP A 119 -3.44 20.96 5.54
C TRP A 119 -3.66 22.33 6.11
N LEU A 120 -4.81 22.92 5.81
CA LEU A 120 -5.22 24.22 6.32
C LEU A 120 -6.40 24.02 7.26
N ALA A 121 -6.30 24.54 8.46
CA ALA A 121 -7.34 24.38 9.48
C ALA A 121 -7.58 25.66 10.25
N GLY A 122 -8.81 25.87 10.72
CA GLY A 122 -9.17 26.98 11.57
C GLY A 122 -10.43 26.70 12.40
N ASN A 123 -10.65 27.49 13.45
CA ASN A 123 -11.94 27.50 14.11
C ASN A 123 -12.96 28.29 13.27
N GLU A 124 -14.22 28.16 13.60
CA GLU A 124 -15.30 28.76 12.83
C GLU A 124 -15.24 30.29 12.76
N LEU A 125 -14.84 30.94 13.86
CA LEU A 125 -14.72 32.39 13.91
C LEU A 125 -13.49 32.88 13.11
N SER A 126 -12.39 32.16 13.17
CA SER A 126 -11.17 32.51 12.45
C SER A 126 -11.30 32.31 10.94
N TYR A 127 -12.16 31.41 10.48
CA TYR A 127 -12.32 31.14 9.05
C TYR A 127 -12.55 32.43 8.25
N LYS A 128 -13.51 33.26 8.67
CA LYS A 128 -13.75 34.59 8.06
C LYS A 128 -12.93 35.68 8.74
N GLY A 129 -12.83 35.66 10.07
CA GLY A 129 -12.20 36.71 10.85
C GLY A 129 -10.72 36.88 10.59
N GLN A 130 -10.01 35.81 10.26
CA GLN A 130 -8.56 35.80 10.02
C GLN A 130 -8.14 35.68 8.54
N GLY A 131 -9.12 35.66 7.59
CA GLY A 131 -8.84 35.60 6.16
C GLY A 131 -8.50 34.20 5.66
N ILE A 132 -8.84 33.15 6.41
CA ILE A 132 -8.63 31.74 5.96
C ILE A 132 -9.53 31.45 4.76
N ASP A 133 -10.76 31.98 4.74
CA ASP A 133 -11.71 31.89 3.64
C ASP A 133 -11.17 32.48 2.32
N ARG A 134 -10.36 33.52 2.40
CA ARG A 134 -9.76 34.13 1.21
C ARG A 134 -8.66 33.24 0.63
N LEU A 135 -7.81 32.67 1.49
CA LEU A 135 -6.80 31.70 1.03
C LEU A 135 -7.48 30.44 0.49
N ASP A 136 -8.54 29.93 1.13
CA ASP A 136 -9.33 28.78 0.62
C ASP A 136 -9.85 29.08 -0.79
N SER A 137 -10.34 30.32 -1.03
CA SER A 137 -10.81 30.74 -2.35
C SER A 137 -9.69 30.78 -3.39
N VAL A 138 -8.51 31.27 -3.03
CA VAL A 138 -7.32 31.27 -3.91
C VAL A 138 -6.88 29.82 -4.22
N LEU A 139 -6.83 28.94 -3.22
CA LEU A 139 -6.46 27.53 -3.41
C LEU A 139 -7.43 26.81 -4.35
N ARG A 140 -8.74 27.09 -4.27
CA ARG A 140 -9.74 26.49 -5.18
C ARG A 140 -9.56 26.87 -6.63
N VAL A 141 -8.99 28.03 -6.91
CA VAL A 141 -8.79 28.55 -8.27
C VAL A 141 -7.40 28.28 -8.80
N GLU A 142 -6.36 28.51 -7.97
CA GLU A 142 -4.97 28.57 -8.39
C GLU A 142 -4.14 27.35 -7.99
N ALA A 143 -4.66 26.44 -7.12
CA ALA A 143 -3.87 25.29 -6.70
C ALA A 143 -3.68 24.31 -7.87
N PRO A 144 -2.42 23.91 -8.19
CA PRO A 144 -2.18 22.91 -9.20
C PRO A 144 -2.77 21.56 -8.77
N ALA A 145 -3.20 20.74 -9.74
CA ALA A 145 -3.77 19.42 -9.47
C ALA A 145 -2.80 18.48 -8.70
N SER A 146 -1.51 18.78 -8.72
CA SER A 146 -0.47 18.07 -7.99
C SER A 146 -0.31 18.49 -6.53
N LEU A 147 -0.98 19.57 -6.10
CA LEU A 147 -1.03 19.96 -4.69
C LEU A 147 -2.17 19.23 -3.99
N HIS A 148 -1.83 18.30 -3.12
CA HIS A 148 -2.83 17.60 -2.30
C HIS A 148 -3.19 18.46 -1.08
N TRP A 149 -4.31 19.14 -1.13
CA TRP A 149 -4.67 20.06 -0.05
C TRP A 149 -6.08 19.83 0.48
N LYS A 150 -6.27 20.22 1.73
CA LYS A 150 -7.58 20.23 2.37
C LYS A 150 -7.68 21.37 3.36
N MET A 151 -8.84 22.06 3.34
CA MET A 151 -9.23 23.05 4.35
C MET A 151 -10.33 22.46 5.23
N VAL A 152 -10.17 22.60 6.56
CA VAL A 152 -11.14 22.13 7.55
C VAL A 152 -11.46 23.21 8.58
N THR A 153 -12.75 23.46 8.79
CA THR A 153 -13.25 24.33 9.86
C THR A 153 -13.73 23.47 11.01
N TYR A 154 -13.33 23.84 12.23
CA TYR A 154 -13.71 23.13 13.45
C TYR A 154 -14.74 23.97 14.25
N PRO A 155 -16.02 23.59 14.21
CA PRO A 155 -17.03 24.19 15.06
C PRO A 155 -16.75 23.83 16.54
N ASN A 156 -17.13 24.73 17.43
CA ASN A 156 -16.95 24.57 18.88
C ASN A 156 -15.50 24.53 19.38
N GLU A 157 -14.53 24.87 18.52
CA GLU A 157 -13.12 25.03 18.93
C GLU A 157 -12.79 26.52 19.05
N THR A 158 -11.85 26.82 19.95
CA THR A 158 -11.25 28.16 20.10
C THR A 158 -9.91 28.22 19.36
N HIS A 159 -9.33 29.42 19.26
CA HIS A 159 -7.97 29.59 18.74
C HIS A 159 -6.94 28.72 19.45
N ASN A 160 -7.11 28.45 20.73
CA ASN A 160 -6.17 27.65 21.50
C ASN A 160 -6.49 26.15 21.46
N SER A 161 -7.75 25.74 21.50
CA SER A 161 -8.12 24.33 21.57
C SER A 161 -8.03 23.61 20.21
N VAL A 162 -8.20 24.32 19.10
CA VAL A 162 -8.16 23.75 17.74
C VAL A 162 -6.80 23.08 17.39
N ARG A 163 -5.73 23.47 18.06
CA ARG A 163 -4.36 23.02 17.76
C ARG A 163 -4.20 21.51 17.72
N LEU A 164 -4.65 20.83 18.79
CA LEU A 164 -4.45 19.38 18.91
C LEU A 164 -5.27 18.61 17.89
N LYS A 165 -6.53 18.99 17.74
CA LYS A 165 -7.44 18.32 16.81
C LYS A 165 -7.02 18.54 15.36
N ALA A 166 -6.68 19.76 14.99
CA ALA A 166 -6.22 20.08 13.63
C ALA A 166 -4.90 19.38 13.28
N MET A 167 -3.95 19.32 14.23
CA MET A 167 -2.71 18.57 14.04
C MET A 167 -2.95 17.09 13.86
N TYR A 168 -3.78 16.48 14.71
CA TYR A 168 -4.12 15.05 14.60
C TYR A 168 -4.77 14.72 13.27
N ASP A 169 -5.79 15.48 12.87
CA ASP A 169 -6.52 15.24 11.63
C ASP A 169 -5.65 15.52 10.39
N GLY A 170 -4.75 16.51 10.46
CA GLY A 170 -3.78 16.79 9.40
C GLY A 170 -2.77 15.65 9.21
N ILE A 171 -2.23 15.11 10.30
CA ILE A 171 -1.35 13.93 10.24
C ILE A 171 -2.13 12.73 9.69
N LYS A 172 -3.37 12.52 10.14
CA LYS A 172 -4.22 11.45 9.63
C LYS A 172 -4.55 11.62 8.15
N PHE A 173 -4.79 12.84 7.68
CA PHE A 173 -4.99 13.13 6.25
C PHE A 173 -3.75 12.76 5.44
N ASN A 174 -2.56 13.20 5.85
CA ASN A 174 -1.31 12.92 5.15
C ASN A 174 -1.01 11.41 5.11
N TYR A 175 -1.09 10.74 6.26
CA TYR A 175 -0.68 9.32 6.38
C TYR A 175 -1.83 8.32 6.20
N SER A 176 -3.00 8.77 5.75
CA SER A 176 -4.09 7.88 5.36
C SER A 176 -3.61 6.91 4.29
N GLY A 177 -3.88 5.62 4.49
CA GLY A 177 -3.44 4.58 3.56
C GLY A 177 -1.96 4.16 3.66
N TYR A 178 -1.14 4.85 4.47
CA TYR A 178 0.23 4.42 4.74
C TYR A 178 0.25 3.02 5.37
N SER A 179 0.83 2.09 4.67
CA SER A 179 1.03 0.71 5.12
C SER A 179 2.09 0.04 4.24
N ASN A 180 2.93 -0.78 4.83
CA ASN A 180 3.87 -1.62 4.08
C ASN A 180 3.18 -2.84 3.46
N THR A 181 1.94 -3.13 3.85
CA THR A 181 1.17 -4.26 3.31
C THR A 181 0.54 -3.86 1.99
N PRO A 182 0.77 -4.60 0.91
CA PRO A 182 0.04 -4.42 -0.34
C PRO A 182 -1.47 -4.62 -0.14
N ILE A 183 -2.28 -3.94 -0.94
CA ILE A 183 -3.69 -4.29 -1.05
C ILE A 183 -3.82 -5.57 -1.87
N SER A 184 -4.84 -6.36 -1.58
CA SER A 184 -5.12 -7.59 -2.32
C SER A 184 -6.61 -7.85 -2.44
N PHE A 185 -6.95 -8.61 -3.44
CA PHE A 185 -8.28 -9.17 -3.64
C PHE A 185 -8.16 -10.64 -4.04
N HIS A 186 -9.16 -11.43 -3.75
CA HIS A 186 -9.14 -12.85 -4.02
C HIS A 186 -10.47 -13.34 -4.62
N PRO A 187 -10.43 -14.20 -5.66
CA PRO A 187 -9.24 -14.64 -6.39
C PRO A 187 -8.57 -13.49 -7.16
N MET A 188 -7.24 -13.56 -7.34
CA MET A 188 -6.50 -12.53 -8.08
C MET A 188 -6.56 -12.73 -9.59
N ASN A 189 -6.55 -13.98 -10.04
CA ASN A 189 -6.60 -14.35 -11.45
C ASN A 189 -7.48 -15.58 -11.64
N GLY A 190 -7.88 -15.87 -12.87
CA GLY A 190 -8.61 -17.10 -13.10
C GLY A 190 -9.15 -17.35 -14.49
N ILE A 191 -9.75 -18.54 -14.60
CA ILE A 191 -10.56 -18.96 -15.74
C ILE A 191 -12.02 -18.96 -15.29
N LEU A 192 -12.86 -18.21 -16.00
CA LEU A 192 -14.28 -18.10 -15.73
C LEU A 192 -15.10 -18.85 -16.77
N LEU A 193 -16.16 -19.49 -16.33
CA LEU A 193 -17.19 -20.03 -17.23
C LEU A 193 -18.07 -18.88 -17.73
N LYS A 194 -18.58 -19.01 -18.93
CA LYS A 194 -19.50 -18.03 -19.50
C LYS A 194 -20.74 -17.85 -18.60
N ASP A 195 -21.14 -16.59 -18.42
CA ASP A 195 -22.35 -16.16 -17.70
C ASP A 195 -22.44 -16.61 -16.22
N LYS A 196 -21.33 -17.03 -15.62
CA LYS A 196 -21.27 -17.38 -14.20
C LYS A 196 -20.57 -16.28 -13.40
N PRO A 197 -21.28 -15.46 -12.57
CA PRO A 197 -20.67 -14.45 -11.72
C PRO A 197 -19.69 -15.08 -10.73
N THR A 198 -18.53 -14.48 -10.62
CA THR A 198 -17.48 -14.91 -9.68
C THR A 198 -17.26 -13.82 -8.63
N PRO A 199 -17.47 -14.10 -7.34
CA PRO A 199 -17.25 -13.13 -6.29
C PRO A 199 -15.75 -12.85 -6.11
N ILE A 200 -15.43 -11.58 -5.99
CA ILE A 200 -14.10 -11.06 -5.64
C ILE A 200 -14.19 -10.45 -4.25
N VAL A 201 -13.35 -10.91 -3.34
CA VAL A 201 -13.26 -10.41 -1.96
C VAL A 201 -12.04 -9.52 -1.83
N VAL A 202 -12.22 -8.30 -1.32
CA VAL A 202 -11.15 -7.34 -1.05
C VAL A 202 -10.75 -7.43 0.42
N LEU A 203 -9.47 -7.61 0.69
CA LEU A 203 -8.93 -7.60 2.05
C LEU A 203 -8.49 -6.19 2.44
N ASN A 204 -8.58 -5.85 3.74
CA ASN A 204 -8.24 -4.52 4.31
C ASN A 204 -9.19 -3.37 3.95
N SER A 205 -10.42 -3.43 4.44
CA SER A 205 -11.57 -2.63 4.02
C SER A 205 -11.70 -1.21 4.57
N ASN A 206 -10.69 -0.61 5.18
CA ASN A 206 -10.79 0.74 5.79
C ASN A 206 -10.50 1.90 4.81
N LEU A 207 -10.23 1.60 3.54
CA LEU A 207 -9.94 2.57 2.49
C LEU A 207 -11.12 2.68 1.52
N ASP A 208 -11.17 3.75 0.73
CA ASP A 208 -12.09 3.86 -0.40
C ASP A 208 -11.54 3.06 -1.57
N PHE A 209 -12.14 1.88 -1.80
CA PHE A 209 -11.75 1.00 -2.89
C PHE A 209 -12.66 1.19 -4.10
N ARG A 210 -12.03 1.39 -5.26
CA ARG A 210 -12.71 1.41 -6.54
C ARG A 210 -12.04 0.47 -7.52
N TYR A 211 -12.78 0.03 -8.53
CA TYR A 211 -12.27 -0.92 -9.50
C TYR A 211 -12.75 -0.64 -10.92
N THR A 212 -12.00 -1.16 -11.88
CA THR A 212 -12.36 -1.29 -13.29
C THR A 212 -12.13 -2.72 -13.74
N THR A 213 -12.79 -3.14 -14.80
CA THR A 213 -12.67 -4.50 -15.36
C THR A 213 -12.06 -4.54 -16.76
N ASP A 214 -11.69 -3.37 -17.29
CA ASP A 214 -11.15 -3.18 -18.64
C ASP A 214 -9.64 -2.84 -18.64
N GLY A 215 -8.98 -2.86 -17.48
CA GLY A 215 -7.56 -2.57 -17.33
C GLY A 215 -7.21 -1.08 -17.15
N THR A 216 -8.19 -0.18 -17.24
CA THR A 216 -7.99 1.24 -16.98
C THR A 216 -7.74 1.51 -15.49
N GLU A 217 -6.99 2.57 -15.17
CA GLU A 217 -6.81 2.99 -13.78
C GLU A 217 -8.12 3.52 -13.20
N PRO A 218 -8.59 2.99 -12.05
CA PRO A 218 -9.74 3.55 -11.36
C PRO A 218 -9.53 5.00 -10.92
N ASP A 219 -10.58 5.80 -11.05
CA ASP A 219 -10.68 7.16 -10.54
C ASP A 219 -11.85 7.30 -9.53
N GLN A 220 -12.13 8.53 -9.10
CA GLN A 220 -13.20 8.82 -8.13
C GLN A 220 -14.62 8.58 -8.67
N THR A 221 -14.80 8.38 -9.97
CA THR A 221 -16.07 8.08 -10.62
C THR A 221 -16.26 6.59 -10.90
N SER A 222 -15.19 5.79 -10.81
CA SER A 222 -15.21 4.35 -11.04
C SER A 222 -16.07 3.62 -10.00
N GLU A 223 -16.48 2.39 -10.33
CA GLU A 223 -17.31 1.53 -9.47
C GLU A 223 -16.65 1.33 -8.10
N LYS A 224 -17.50 1.50 -7.06
CA LYS A 224 -17.05 1.39 -5.66
C LYS A 224 -17.23 -0.02 -5.13
N VAL A 225 -16.23 -0.53 -4.43
CA VAL A 225 -16.34 -1.77 -3.68
C VAL A 225 -17.23 -1.54 -2.45
N THR A 226 -18.30 -2.31 -2.33
CA THR A 226 -19.23 -2.26 -1.19
C THR A 226 -19.14 -3.57 -0.39
N ASN A 227 -19.19 -3.48 0.93
CA ASN A 227 -19.09 -4.66 1.81
C ASN A 227 -17.89 -5.57 1.52
N SER A 228 -16.76 -4.98 1.09
CA SER A 228 -15.52 -5.69 0.75
C SER A 228 -15.69 -6.76 -0.35
N MET A 229 -16.70 -6.65 -1.20
CA MET A 229 -16.99 -7.64 -2.24
C MET A 229 -17.62 -7.01 -3.48
N PHE A 230 -17.35 -7.60 -4.63
CA PHE A 230 -18.03 -7.36 -5.91
C PHE A 230 -17.96 -8.65 -6.76
N ALA A 231 -18.61 -8.68 -7.92
CA ALA A 231 -18.57 -9.85 -8.81
C ALA A 231 -18.03 -9.48 -10.19
N VAL A 232 -17.30 -10.41 -10.79
CA VAL A 232 -16.85 -10.34 -12.19
C VAL A 232 -17.60 -11.37 -13.01
N THR A 233 -18.17 -10.94 -14.13
CA THR A 233 -18.86 -11.80 -15.11
C THR A 233 -18.15 -11.70 -16.44
N GLY A 234 -17.44 -12.74 -16.83
CA GLY A 234 -16.72 -12.76 -18.11
C GLY A 234 -15.24 -12.34 -18.01
N PRO A 235 -14.57 -12.19 -19.16
CA PRO A 235 -13.16 -11.83 -19.18
C PRO A 235 -12.97 -10.42 -18.63
N ALA A 236 -11.94 -10.22 -17.81
CA ALA A 236 -11.68 -8.95 -17.18
C ALA A 236 -10.19 -8.74 -16.93
N GLN A 237 -9.70 -7.55 -17.24
CA GLN A 237 -8.44 -7.01 -16.72
C GLN A 237 -8.79 -6.15 -15.50
N LEU A 238 -8.84 -6.79 -14.34
CA LEU A 238 -9.27 -6.16 -13.11
C LEU A 238 -8.17 -5.26 -12.55
N VAL A 239 -8.51 -4.00 -12.31
CA VAL A 239 -7.67 -3.07 -11.55
C VAL A 239 -8.44 -2.62 -10.33
N LEU A 240 -7.89 -2.87 -9.14
CA LEU A 240 -8.40 -2.40 -7.86
C LEU A 240 -7.50 -1.29 -7.35
N LYS A 241 -8.05 -0.13 -7.03
CA LYS A 241 -7.34 0.99 -6.44
C LYS A 241 -7.92 1.37 -5.09
N ALA A 242 -7.06 1.49 -4.10
CA ALA A 242 -7.38 2.05 -2.79
C ALA A 242 -6.98 3.52 -2.77
N PHE A 243 -7.92 4.41 -2.54
CA PHE A 243 -7.67 5.84 -2.46
C PHE A 243 -7.38 6.25 -1.03
N SER A 244 -6.23 6.87 -0.83
CA SER A 244 -5.89 7.53 0.42
C SER A 244 -6.46 8.95 0.42
N ALA A 245 -6.65 9.55 1.61
CA ALA A 245 -7.25 10.87 1.72
C ALA A 245 -6.40 11.97 1.05
N SER A 246 -5.09 11.82 1.03
CA SER A 246 -4.14 12.74 0.39
C SER A 246 -3.74 12.35 -1.04
N GLY A 247 -4.14 11.17 -1.52
CA GLY A 247 -3.65 10.61 -2.78
C GLY A 247 -2.22 10.02 -2.71
N LYS A 248 -1.41 10.45 -1.76
CA LYS A 248 0.01 10.09 -1.64
C LYS A 248 0.25 8.59 -1.45
N TYR A 249 -0.63 7.91 -0.74
CA TYR A 249 -0.51 6.49 -0.42
C TYR A 249 -1.57 5.64 -1.12
N ASP A 250 -2.01 6.07 -2.28
CA ASP A 250 -2.84 5.26 -3.15
C ASP A 250 -2.12 3.96 -3.48
N LYS A 251 -2.88 2.89 -3.56
CA LYS A 251 -2.34 1.56 -3.88
C LYS A 251 -3.18 0.91 -4.97
N THR A 252 -2.52 0.19 -5.85
CA THR A 252 -3.18 -0.53 -6.94
C THR A 252 -2.82 -2.01 -6.88
N ALA A 253 -3.83 -2.87 -7.10
CA ALA A 253 -3.65 -4.29 -7.34
C ALA A 253 -4.31 -4.66 -8.67
N ARG A 254 -3.72 -5.64 -9.38
CA ARG A 254 -4.19 -6.04 -10.71
C ARG A 254 -4.41 -7.54 -10.77
N GLY A 255 -5.37 -7.96 -11.59
CA GLY A 255 -5.65 -9.36 -11.86
C GLY A 255 -6.23 -9.57 -13.25
N ASN A 256 -6.14 -10.79 -13.73
CA ASN A 256 -6.62 -11.14 -15.07
C ASN A 256 -7.56 -12.35 -15.01
N PHE A 257 -8.71 -12.22 -15.63
CA PHE A 257 -9.71 -13.27 -15.75
C PHE A 257 -10.02 -13.53 -17.23
N GLU A 258 -9.90 -14.80 -17.62
CA GLU A 258 -10.15 -15.26 -18.97
C GLU A 258 -11.40 -16.13 -19.01
N LEU A 259 -12.14 -16.12 -20.13
CA LEU A 259 -13.16 -17.12 -20.37
C LEU A 259 -12.50 -18.43 -20.78
N GLY A 260 -13.03 -19.52 -20.26
CA GLY A 260 -12.59 -20.86 -20.64
C GLY A 260 -13.56 -21.94 -20.20
N GLU A 261 -13.19 -23.16 -20.45
CA GLU A 261 -13.94 -24.34 -20.03
C GLU A 261 -13.33 -24.98 -18.78
N ALA A 262 -14.09 -25.85 -18.13
CA ALA A 262 -13.56 -26.63 -17.02
C ALA A 262 -12.40 -27.51 -17.52
N LEU A 263 -11.27 -27.48 -16.78
CA LEU A 263 -10.15 -28.33 -17.11
C LEU A 263 -10.57 -29.81 -17.05
N PRO A 264 -10.18 -30.62 -18.04
CA PRO A 264 -10.49 -32.05 -18.05
C PRO A 264 -9.68 -32.78 -16.97
N SER A 265 -10.34 -33.69 -16.27
CA SER A 265 -9.66 -34.61 -15.35
C SER A 265 -9.12 -35.84 -16.12
N VAL A 266 -8.19 -36.56 -15.48
CA VAL A 266 -7.75 -37.87 -15.95
C VAL A 266 -8.34 -38.97 -15.06
N PRO A 267 -8.49 -40.18 -15.53
CA PRO A 267 -8.83 -41.33 -14.70
C PRO A 267 -7.80 -41.57 -13.60
N GLN A 268 -8.22 -42.20 -12.51
CA GLN A 268 -7.28 -42.56 -11.44
C GLN A 268 -6.11 -43.37 -11.99
N PRO A 269 -4.85 -42.93 -11.78
CA PRO A 269 -3.69 -43.66 -12.27
C PRO A 269 -3.57 -45.04 -11.61
N LYS A 270 -3.41 -46.08 -12.39
CA LYS A 270 -3.41 -47.51 -11.93
C LYS A 270 -2.42 -47.82 -10.78
N LYS A 271 -1.34 -47.08 -10.68
CA LYS A 271 -0.29 -47.28 -9.63
C LYS A 271 -0.29 -46.16 -8.58
N ALA A 272 -1.30 -45.30 -8.57
CA ALA A 272 -1.37 -44.20 -7.61
C ALA A 272 -1.65 -44.69 -6.21
N LYS A 273 -0.88 -44.22 -5.27
CA LYS A 273 -1.06 -44.40 -3.83
C LYS A 273 -1.45 -43.10 -3.21
N GLN A 274 -2.46 -43.15 -2.34
CA GLN A 274 -2.92 -42.06 -1.53
C GLN A 274 -1.92 -41.74 -0.44
N GLY A 275 -1.82 -40.47 -0.01
CA GLY A 275 -1.09 -40.06 1.19
C GLY A 275 0.13 -39.15 0.90
N GLY A 276 0.08 -38.34 -0.14
CA GLY A 276 1.09 -37.32 -0.38
C GLY A 276 1.55 -37.18 -1.82
N LEU A 277 2.60 -36.43 -2.04
CA LEU A 277 3.29 -36.23 -3.31
C LEU A 277 4.72 -36.74 -3.22
N LYS A 278 5.30 -37.22 -4.33
CA LYS A 278 6.73 -37.45 -4.42
C LYS A 278 7.46 -36.10 -4.41
N TYR A 279 8.48 -36.00 -3.58
CA TYR A 279 9.36 -34.84 -3.61
C TYR A 279 10.80 -35.20 -3.97
N SER A 280 11.47 -34.24 -4.58
CA SER A 280 12.90 -34.24 -4.83
C SER A 280 13.47 -32.94 -4.28
N TYR A 281 14.54 -33.07 -3.47
CA TYR A 281 15.23 -31.96 -2.83
C TYR A 281 16.60 -31.78 -3.47
N TYR A 282 16.95 -30.51 -3.73
CA TYR A 282 18.18 -30.11 -4.42
C TYR A 282 18.87 -28.99 -3.63
N GLU A 283 20.16 -29.09 -3.47
CA GLU A 283 21.00 -28.03 -2.88
C GLU A 283 21.68 -27.23 -3.98
N GLY A 284 21.67 -25.90 -3.83
CA GLY A 284 22.32 -24.99 -4.76
C GLY A 284 21.84 -23.56 -4.59
N ASN A 285 22.63 -22.62 -5.06
CA ASN A 285 22.33 -21.20 -4.98
C ASN A 285 21.85 -20.69 -6.35
N TRP A 286 20.55 -20.57 -6.51
CA TRP A 286 19.90 -20.08 -7.73
C TRP A 286 19.18 -18.76 -7.45
N ASP A 287 19.21 -17.84 -8.42
CA ASP A 287 18.44 -16.58 -8.38
C ASP A 287 17.04 -16.74 -8.95
N LYS A 288 16.81 -17.78 -9.74
CA LYS A 288 15.53 -18.15 -10.37
C LYS A 288 15.28 -19.62 -10.24
N MET A 289 14.01 -20.04 -10.42
CA MET A 289 13.65 -21.45 -10.41
C MET A 289 14.54 -22.26 -11.37
N PRO A 290 15.27 -23.29 -10.88
CA PRO A 290 16.17 -24.06 -11.69
C PRO A 290 15.45 -25.02 -12.65
N ASP A 291 16.14 -25.45 -13.70
CA ASP A 291 15.67 -26.53 -14.55
C ASP A 291 15.94 -27.89 -13.87
N PHE A 292 14.95 -28.41 -13.19
CA PHE A 292 15.03 -29.67 -12.44
C PHE A 292 15.42 -30.88 -13.30
N LYS A 293 15.21 -30.85 -14.61
CA LYS A 293 15.60 -31.95 -15.51
C LYS A 293 17.12 -32.11 -15.63
N ARG A 294 17.87 -31.04 -15.30
CA ARG A 294 19.33 -31.01 -15.37
C ARG A 294 19.99 -31.25 -14.02
N LEU A 295 19.20 -31.42 -12.96
CA LEU A 295 19.71 -31.55 -11.59
C LEU A 295 19.56 -32.99 -11.10
N LYS A 296 20.49 -33.39 -10.22
CA LYS A 296 20.40 -34.65 -9.48
C LYS A 296 19.90 -34.33 -8.07
N PRO A 297 18.80 -34.95 -7.60
CA PRO A 297 18.32 -34.71 -6.25
C PRO A 297 19.30 -35.25 -5.20
N VAL A 298 19.47 -34.49 -4.11
CA VAL A 298 20.23 -34.91 -2.93
C VAL A 298 19.39 -35.86 -2.09
N GLN A 299 18.10 -35.62 -2.03
CA GLN A 299 17.13 -36.45 -1.32
C GLN A 299 15.84 -36.52 -2.08
N ALA A 300 15.17 -37.69 -2.01
CA ALA A 300 13.82 -37.87 -2.56
C ALA A 300 13.00 -38.77 -1.63
N GLY A 301 11.68 -38.59 -1.68
CA GLY A 301 10.77 -39.36 -0.85
C GLY A 301 9.30 -39.05 -1.17
N VAL A 302 8.41 -39.39 -0.24
CA VAL A 302 7.00 -39.03 -0.30
C VAL A 302 6.72 -38.12 0.90
N ALA A 303 6.17 -36.96 0.60
CA ALA A 303 5.73 -36.01 1.62
C ALA A 303 4.21 -36.09 1.80
N ASP A 304 3.79 -36.34 3.01
CA ASP A 304 2.40 -36.36 3.44
C ASP A 304 1.85 -34.92 3.63
N SER A 305 2.69 -33.90 3.49
CA SER A 305 2.37 -32.49 3.66
C SER A 305 3.29 -31.65 2.79
N LEU A 306 2.75 -30.56 2.22
CA LEU A 306 3.58 -29.52 1.57
C LEU A 306 4.27 -28.60 2.58
N PHE A 307 4.04 -28.77 3.89
CA PHE A 307 4.71 -28.08 5.00
C PHE A 307 5.98 -28.79 5.47
N TYR A 308 6.55 -29.67 4.65
CA TYR A 308 7.69 -30.49 5.03
C TYR A 308 9.05 -29.75 5.04
N THR A 309 9.05 -28.44 4.77
CA THR A 309 10.28 -27.62 4.80
C THR A 309 11.07 -27.77 6.11
N ASN A 310 10.39 -28.02 7.23
CA ASN A 310 11.01 -28.29 8.52
C ASN A 310 11.72 -29.66 8.62
N LYS A 311 11.43 -30.58 7.68
CA LYS A 311 12.04 -31.92 7.60
C LYS A 311 13.16 -32.03 6.56
N LEU A 312 13.44 -30.92 5.85
CA LEU A 312 14.47 -30.88 4.83
C LEU A 312 15.87 -30.66 5.44
N PRO A 313 16.93 -31.18 4.82
CA PRO A 313 18.29 -31.08 5.34
C PRO A 313 18.80 -29.64 5.50
N GLY A 314 18.49 -28.77 4.55
CA GLY A 314 18.91 -27.38 4.54
C GLY A 314 17.77 -26.41 4.85
N LYS A 315 18.12 -25.24 5.42
CA LYS A 315 17.19 -24.12 5.68
C LYS A 315 17.28 -23.02 4.64
N THR A 316 18.37 -22.98 3.88
CA THR A 316 18.67 -21.94 2.88
C THR A 316 19.27 -22.58 1.63
N ASN A 317 19.21 -21.88 0.50
CA ASN A 317 19.84 -22.26 -0.75
C ASN A 317 19.45 -23.67 -1.24
N PHE A 318 18.16 -23.95 -1.27
CA PHE A 318 17.64 -25.21 -1.76
C PHE A 318 16.44 -25.00 -2.70
N ALA A 319 16.19 -26.02 -3.53
CA ALA A 319 14.96 -26.11 -4.32
C ALA A 319 14.27 -27.45 -4.06
N CYS A 320 12.95 -27.47 -4.18
CA CYS A 320 12.12 -28.65 -4.08
C CYS A 320 11.20 -28.75 -5.26
N LEU A 321 11.04 -29.98 -5.77
CA LEU A 321 10.06 -30.37 -6.76
C LEU A 321 9.14 -31.42 -6.14
N SER A 322 7.83 -31.18 -6.13
CA SER A 322 6.83 -32.17 -5.69
C SER A 322 5.89 -32.50 -6.83
N GLU A 323 5.68 -33.79 -7.07
CA GLU A 323 4.87 -34.28 -8.20
C GLU A 323 3.92 -35.40 -7.75
N GLY A 324 2.76 -35.44 -8.39
CA GLY A 324 1.75 -36.45 -8.13
C GLY A 324 0.40 -36.11 -8.76
N TYR A 325 -0.66 -36.38 -8.01
CA TYR A 325 -2.04 -36.12 -8.48
C TYR A 325 -2.86 -35.53 -7.34
N PHE A 326 -3.74 -34.58 -7.68
CA PHE A 326 -4.84 -34.17 -6.83
C PHE A 326 -6.13 -34.85 -7.27
N GLU A 327 -6.90 -35.34 -6.31
CA GLU A 327 -8.26 -35.79 -6.54
C GLU A 327 -9.21 -34.61 -6.28
N ILE A 328 -10.01 -34.30 -7.27
CA ILE A 328 -11.08 -33.29 -7.20
C ILE A 328 -12.39 -34.04 -6.99
N PRO A 329 -13.05 -33.84 -5.81
CA PRO A 329 -14.19 -34.68 -5.41
C PRO A 329 -15.49 -34.38 -6.15
N GLY A 330 -15.63 -33.20 -6.75
CA GLY A 330 -16.84 -32.76 -7.46
C GLY A 330 -16.56 -31.72 -8.51
N ASP A 331 -17.46 -31.59 -9.49
CA ASP A 331 -17.42 -30.48 -10.44
C ASP A 331 -17.63 -29.13 -9.70
N GLY A 332 -16.97 -28.09 -10.17
CA GLY A 332 -17.18 -26.73 -9.62
C GLY A 332 -15.98 -25.82 -9.76
N TYR A 333 -16.09 -24.63 -9.16
CA TYR A 333 -14.99 -23.69 -9.05
C TYR A 333 -14.10 -24.00 -7.85
N TYR A 334 -12.80 -23.98 -8.10
CA TYR A 334 -11.77 -24.13 -7.08
C TYR A 334 -10.83 -22.93 -7.11
N ILE A 335 -10.62 -22.33 -5.95
CA ILE A 335 -9.58 -21.30 -5.76
C ILE A 335 -8.36 -21.98 -5.17
N PHE A 336 -7.24 -21.92 -5.86
CA PHE A 336 -5.93 -22.26 -5.31
C PHE A 336 -5.27 -21.02 -4.78
N ALA A 337 -4.63 -21.14 -3.61
CA ALA A 337 -3.86 -20.10 -2.99
C ALA A 337 -2.46 -20.62 -2.67
N LEU A 338 -1.44 -19.91 -3.13
CA LEU A 338 -0.04 -20.20 -2.85
C LEU A 338 0.54 -19.04 -2.06
N VAL A 339 0.95 -19.32 -0.82
CA VAL A 339 1.63 -18.36 0.07
C VAL A 339 3.11 -18.71 0.03
N SER A 340 3.95 -17.74 -0.31
CA SER A 340 5.38 -17.96 -0.44
C SER A 340 6.18 -16.66 -0.21
N ASN A 341 7.37 -16.82 0.36
CA ASN A 341 8.40 -15.78 0.41
C ASN A 341 9.63 -16.13 -0.46
N GLY A 342 9.53 -17.20 -1.24
CA GLY A 342 10.52 -17.64 -2.22
C GLY A 342 9.92 -17.72 -3.62
N CYS A 343 10.72 -18.11 -4.62
CA CYS A 343 10.16 -18.49 -5.91
C CYS A 343 9.33 -19.76 -5.75
N SER A 344 8.12 -19.78 -6.28
CA SER A 344 7.29 -20.96 -6.24
C SER A 344 6.32 -21.01 -7.41
N ARG A 345 5.98 -22.25 -7.85
CA ARG A 345 5.05 -22.50 -8.96
C ARG A 345 4.08 -23.61 -8.60
N LEU A 346 2.83 -23.41 -8.99
CA LEU A 346 1.81 -24.46 -9.02
C LEU A 346 1.42 -24.72 -10.48
N ILE A 347 1.60 -25.95 -10.92
CA ILE A 347 1.22 -26.41 -12.25
C ILE A 347 0.19 -27.53 -12.08
N LEU A 348 -0.93 -27.42 -12.77
CA LEU A 348 -2.02 -28.40 -12.74
C LEU A 348 -2.24 -28.91 -14.17
N GLY A 349 -2.00 -30.20 -14.39
CA GLY A 349 -1.82 -30.70 -15.75
C GLY A 349 -0.62 -30.04 -16.41
N ASP A 350 -0.85 -29.46 -17.58
CA ASP A 350 0.18 -28.68 -18.30
C ASP A 350 0.06 -27.16 -18.10
N LYS A 351 -0.88 -26.72 -17.27
CA LYS A 351 -1.16 -25.31 -17.05
C LYS A 351 -0.45 -24.78 -15.82
N LEU A 352 0.36 -23.72 -16.00
CA LEU A 352 0.88 -22.92 -14.89
C LEU A 352 -0.27 -22.11 -14.28
N ILE A 353 -0.58 -22.39 -13.02
CA ILE A 353 -1.71 -21.77 -12.29
C ILE A 353 -1.24 -20.56 -11.50
N ILE A 354 -0.19 -20.72 -10.70
CA ILE A 354 0.35 -19.65 -9.85
C ILE A 354 1.87 -19.65 -9.96
N GLU A 355 2.45 -18.46 -10.04
CA GLU A 355 3.88 -18.25 -9.98
C GLU A 355 4.26 -17.09 -9.06
N HIS A 356 5.16 -17.33 -8.13
CA HIS A 356 5.92 -16.31 -7.40
C HIS A 356 7.33 -16.25 -7.98
N ASP A 357 7.72 -15.06 -8.44
CA ASP A 357 8.94 -14.85 -9.24
C ASP A 357 10.07 -14.15 -8.46
N GLY A 358 10.06 -14.17 -7.16
CA GLY A 358 11.05 -13.48 -6.32
C GLY A 358 11.63 -14.38 -5.24
N ALA A 359 12.95 -14.65 -5.28
CA ALA A 359 13.64 -15.28 -4.17
C ALA A 359 14.00 -14.23 -3.11
N GLY A 360 13.54 -14.44 -1.87
CA GLY A 360 13.89 -13.57 -0.74
C GLY A 360 13.05 -12.29 -0.61
N VAL A 361 11.89 -12.23 -1.24
CA VAL A 361 10.89 -11.17 -1.07
C VAL A 361 10.05 -11.39 0.20
N ALA A 362 9.29 -10.38 0.59
CA ALA A 362 8.31 -10.51 1.67
C ALA A 362 7.27 -11.58 1.33
N GLU A 363 6.74 -12.24 2.37
CA GLU A 363 5.63 -13.18 2.22
C GLU A 363 4.47 -12.54 1.44
N SER A 364 3.99 -13.27 0.44
CA SER A 364 2.85 -12.86 -0.36
C SER A 364 1.94 -14.05 -0.69
N ILE A 365 0.65 -13.77 -0.85
CA ILE A 365 -0.34 -14.74 -1.28
C ILE A 365 -0.76 -14.43 -2.72
N LYS A 366 -0.74 -15.44 -3.57
CA LYS A 366 -1.36 -15.38 -4.91
C LYS A 366 -2.45 -16.42 -5.01
N THR A 367 -3.54 -16.04 -5.67
CA THR A 367 -4.71 -16.91 -5.82
C THR A 367 -5.15 -16.99 -7.28
N PHE A 368 -5.65 -18.17 -7.63
CA PHE A 368 -6.16 -18.44 -8.97
C PHE A 368 -7.45 -19.26 -8.85
N ILE A 369 -8.53 -18.82 -9.51
CA ILE A 369 -9.77 -19.56 -9.61
C ILE A 369 -9.85 -20.28 -10.96
N LEU A 370 -10.30 -21.54 -10.96
CA LEU A 370 -10.57 -22.25 -12.17
C LEU A 370 -11.70 -23.28 -11.99
N PRO A 371 -12.50 -23.53 -13.03
CA PRO A 371 -13.49 -24.60 -13.01
C PRO A 371 -12.80 -25.95 -13.25
N LEU A 372 -13.11 -26.93 -12.39
CA LEU A 372 -12.59 -28.28 -12.50
C LEU A 372 -13.72 -29.28 -12.58
N LYS A 373 -13.47 -30.39 -13.29
CA LYS A 373 -14.32 -31.60 -13.31
C LYS A 373 -13.88 -32.56 -12.20
N LYS A 374 -14.79 -33.34 -11.67
CA LYS A 374 -14.47 -34.46 -10.77
C LYS A 374 -13.45 -35.39 -11.41
N GLY A 375 -12.42 -35.80 -10.66
CA GLY A 375 -11.41 -36.76 -11.12
C GLY A 375 -10.00 -36.38 -10.65
N PHE A 376 -8.99 -36.88 -11.34
CA PHE A 376 -7.60 -36.71 -10.97
C PHE A 376 -6.91 -35.68 -11.88
N TYR A 377 -5.99 -34.92 -11.29
CA TYR A 377 -5.20 -33.90 -11.99
C TYR A 377 -3.73 -34.10 -11.69
N PRO A 378 -2.87 -34.26 -12.69
CA PRO A 378 -1.43 -34.20 -12.47
C PRO A 378 -1.08 -32.84 -11.80
N VAL A 379 -0.28 -32.91 -10.80
CA VAL A 379 0.18 -31.70 -10.09
C VAL A 379 1.69 -31.68 -9.98
N ARG A 380 2.25 -30.51 -10.20
CA ARG A 380 3.66 -30.22 -10.01
C ARG A 380 3.77 -28.91 -9.20
N VAL A 381 4.51 -28.98 -8.11
CA VAL A 381 4.78 -27.86 -7.21
C VAL A 381 6.28 -27.67 -7.15
N GLU A 382 6.74 -26.48 -7.47
CA GLU A 382 8.14 -26.08 -7.44
C GLU A 382 8.34 -25.01 -6.37
N TYR A 383 9.43 -25.12 -5.63
CA TYR A 383 9.78 -24.17 -4.60
C TYR A 383 11.30 -23.96 -4.54
N LEU A 384 11.72 -22.69 -4.46
CA LEU A 384 13.11 -22.28 -4.30
C LEU A 384 13.22 -21.36 -3.09
N GLN A 385 14.09 -21.71 -2.14
CA GLN A 385 14.34 -20.97 -0.91
C GLN A 385 15.80 -20.49 -0.82
N LYS A 386 15.97 -19.19 -0.54
CA LYS A 386 17.28 -18.56 -0.33
C LYS A 386 17.55 -18.22 1.13
N ASN A 387 16.55 -17.75 1.86
CA ASN A 387 16.66 -17.21 3.21
C ASN A 387 16.38 -18.29 4.28
N GLU A 388 16.78 -18.02 5.53
CA GLU A 388 16.50 -18.93 6.66
C GLU A 388 15.01 -19.03 7.02
N SER A 389 14.27 -17.95 6.84
CA SER A 389 12.82 -17.94 7.08
C SER A 389 12.10 -18.41 5.84
N SER A 390 11.61 -19.65 5.83
CA SER A 390 10.80 -20.21 4.76
C SER A 390 9.32 -20.16 5.09
N VAL A 391 8.55 -19.53 4.20
CA VAL A 391 7.09 -19.60 4.20
C VAL A 391 6.65 -20.20 2.89
N PHE A 392 5.99 -21.34 2.97
CA PHE A 392 5.43 -22.02 1.81
C PHE A 392 4.16 -22.75 2.22
N GLN A 393 3.01 -22.33 1.67
CA GLN A 393 1.71 -22.95 1.91
C GLN A 393 0.92 -23.01 0.62
N LEU A 394 0.31 -24.14 0.36
CA LEU A 394 -0.65 -24.31 -0.72
C LEU A 394 -2.01 -24.67 -0.13
N LEU A 395 -3.00 -23.87 -0.45
CA LEU A 395 -4.39 -24.00 0.02
C LEU A 395 -5.30 -24.12 -1.20
N TYR A 396 -6.49 -24.73 -1.04
CA TYR A 396 -7.55 -24.57 -1.99
C TYR A 396 -8.93 -24.49 -1.32
N VAL A 397 -9.85 -23.84 -2.00
CA VAL A 397 -11.24 -23.69 -1.57
C VAL A 397 -12.15 -24.20 -2.69
N ASN A 398 -13.08 -25.07 -2.34
CA ASN A 398 -14.18 -25.39 -3.23
C ASN A 398 -15.29 -24.34 -3.02
N MET A 399 -15.59 -23.57 -4.03
CA MET A 399 -16.56 -22.47 -3.95
C MET A 399 -18.01 -22.94 -3.78
N GLU A 400 -18.34 -24.15 -4.18
CA GLU A 400 -19.70 -24.72 -4.05
C GLU A 400 -20.00 -25.15 -2.60
N THR A 401 -18.99 -25.59 -1.88
CA THR A 401 -19.16 -26.08 -0.49
C THR A 401 -18.71 -25.06 0.56
N GLY A 402 -17.97 -24.02 0.18
CA GLY A 402 -17.38 -23.05 1.11
C GLY A 402 -16.30 -23.64 2.02
N ASN A 403 -15.97 -24.91 1.88
CA ASN A 403 -14.95 -25.56 2.69
C ASN A 403 -13.55 -25.17 2.21
N ALA A 404 -12.91 -24.30 2.97
CA ALA A 404 -11.48 -24.10 2.86
C ALA A 404 -10.77 -25.30 3.49
N THR A 405 -10.00 -26.02 2.73
CA THR A 405 -9.17 -27.10 3.24
C THR A 405 -7.72 -26.75 3.07
N ASN A 406 -7.02 -26.63 4.21
CA ASN A 406 -5.58 -26.91 4.22
C ASN A 406 -5.43 -28.32 3.68
N TYR A 407 -4.74 -28.48 2.58
CA TYR A 407 -4.52 -29.74 1.85
C TYR A 407 -4.85 -30.98 2.64
N PRO A 408 -5.96 -31.67 2.45
CA PRO A 408 -6.15 -32.97 3.05
C PRO A 408 -5.26 -33.95 2.27
N PHE A 409 -4.30 -34.56 2.96
CA PHE A 409 -3.48 -35.67 2.45
C PHE A 409 -4.31 -36.77 1.77
N ARG A 410 -5.58 -36.84 2.13
CA ARG A 410 -6.54 -37.77 1.57
C ARG A 410 -6.85 -37.57 0.09
N LEU A 411 -6.51 -36.40 -0.47
CA LEU A 411 -6.75 -36.06 -1.87
C LEU A 411 -5.44 -35.92 -2.68
N GLN A 412 -4.30 -36.33 -2.10
CA GLN A 412 -3.01 -36.35 -2.77
C GLN A 412 -2.56 -37.80 -3.02
N TYR A 413 -2.05 -38.00 -4.20
CA TYR A 413 -1.61 -39.32 -4.67
C TYR A 413 -0.26 -39.26 -5.36
N TYR A 414 0.59 -40.24 -5.15
CA TYR A 414 1.87 -40.39 -5.83
C TYR A 414 1.92 -41.71 -6.63
N LEU A 415 2.72 -41.75 -7.67
CA LEU A 415 3.03 -42.99 -8.40
C LEU A 415 4.15 -43.72 -7.64
N LYS A 416 3.98 -45.06 -7.47
CA LYS A 416 5.02 -45.96 -6.96
C LYS A 416 6.24 -46.00 -7.87
#